data_05e761e8d920e49b318f4c607b1c1ace
#
_entry.id   05e761e8d920e49b318f4c607b1c1ace
#
_cell.length_a   1.000
_cell.length_b   1.000
_cell.length_c   1.000
_cell.angle_alpha   90.00
_cell.angle_beta   90.00
_cell.angle_gamma   90.00
#
_symmetry.space_group_name_H-M   'P 1'
#
loop_
_entity.id
_entity.type
_entity.pdbx_description
1 polymer ?
#
loop_
_entity_poly.entity_id
_entity_poly.type
_entity_poly.pdbx_seq_one_letter_code
_entity_poly.pdbx_strand_id
1 'polypeptide(L)'
;MGYNYQQVYDASLEYFKGDELAASVFAGKYALQDEKGNYLELTPDDMHNRLADEFARAESKYENSMSREEIYSLFKDFKYVVPQGSPMMGIGNNYVNVSLSNCVVVSSPDDNISSIVDSGKDLANLFKRRCGVGIDVSQLRPEGTPVNNSAGTTTGAWSFADFYSYVCRMIGQNGRRGALMITMDVRHPDIEKFVTMKHDLTKVTGANVSIKISDSFMQAVENNESFTLKFPVDSDDPKYSTDINAKELWDLIIESATKTAEPGLLMWDNITKNLPAESYASAGFKTLTTNPCGEIPLSAHDSCRLVSINLKNFVTNPFKHNAKFDFEKFDSVVTSAMRLSDDLVELEIEKLHNIMNVCDTLDERVLWGKLLDACIGGRRTGLGTHGLADALACLNLAYDS
;
A
#
# COMPACT_ATOMS: atom_id res chain seq x y z
N MET A 1 3.31 21.59 -28.33
CA MET A 1 3.10 20.37 -29.15
C MET A 1 3.43 19.21 -28.24
N GLY A 2 2.55 18.22 -28.17
CA GLY A 2 2.82 17.01 -27.37
C GLY A 2 3.52 15.94 -28.22
N TYR A 3 4.11 14.98 -27.53
CA TYR A 3 4.72 13.81 -28.17
C TYR A 3 3.70 12.68 -28.27
N ASN A 4 3.95 11.69 -29.14
CA ASN A 4 3.21 10.43 -29.17
C ASN A 4 3.97 9.32 -28.41
N TYR A 5 3.30 8.18 -28.16
CA TYR A 5 3.88 7.06 -27.42
C TYR A 5 5.23 6.59 -27.99
N GLN A 6 5.33 6.44 -29.33
CA GLN A 6 6.55 5.93 -29.94
C GLN A 6 7.75 6.87 -29.72
N GLN A 7 7.54 8.17 -29.82
CA GLN A 7 8.58 9.17 -29.57
C GLN A 7 9.10 9.08 -28.13
N VAL A 8 8.17 8.97 -27.14
CA VAL A 8 8.54 8.82 -25.73
C VAL A 8 9.25 7.50 -25.47
N TYR A 9 8.75 6.41 -26.05
CA TYR A 9 9.37 5.10 -25.93
C TYR A 9 10.81 5.09 -26.47
N ASP A 10 11.03 5.59 -27.71
CA ASP A 10 12.33 5.59 -28.36
C ASP A 10 13.35 6.46 -27.58
N ALA A 11 12.95 7.66 -27.16
CA ALA A 11 13.80 8.54 -26.36
C ALA A 11 14.11 7.94 -24.97
N SER A 12 13.13 7.27 -24.35
CA SER A 12 13.32 6.57 -23.08
C SER A 12 14.21 5.33 -23.23
N LEU A 13 14.13 4.62 -24.36
CA LEU A 13 14.99 3.48 -24.66
C LEU A 13 16.47 3.92 -24.75
N GLU A 14 16.73 5.06 -25.38
CA GLU A 14 18.07 5.68 -25.39
C GLU A 14 18.52 6.08 -23.99
N TYR A 15 17.65 6.76 -23.22
CA TYR A 15 17.92 7.15 -21.83
C TYR A 15 18.29 5.95 -20.96
N PHE A 16 17.55 4.85 -21.05
CA PHE A 16 17.79 3.61 -20.32
C PHE A 16 18.81 2.67 -20.99
N LYS A 17 19.56 3.15 -21.99
CA LYS A 17 20.65 2.40 -22.66
C LYS A 17 20.19 1.05 -23.22
N GLY A 18 19.01 0.98 -23.76
CA GLY A 18 18.43 -0.20 -24.40
C GLY A 18 17.59 -1.09 -23.48
N ASP A 19 17.28 -0.68 -22.26
CA ASP A 19 16.34 -1.41 -21.40
C ASP A 19 14.90 -1.15 -21.88
N GLU A 20 14.35 -2.10 -22.65
CA GLU A 20 13.02 -2.05 -23.24
C GLU A 20 11.91 -2.05 -22.17
N LEU A 21 12.12 -2.79 -21.07
CA LEU A 21 11.15 -2.85 -19.97
C LEU A 21 11.03 -1.50 -19.27
N ALA A 22 12.15 -0.90 -18.90
CA ALA A 22 12.17 0.41 -18.27
C ALA A 22 11.56 1.49 -19.18
N ALA A 23 11.90 1.50 -20.48
CA ALA A 23 11.34 2.42 -21.46
C ALA A 23 9.82 2.27 -21.61
N SER A 24 9.32 1.05 -21.74
CA SER A 24 7.88 0.77 -21.88
C SER A 24 7.10 1.12 -20.60
N VAL A 25 7.68 0.87 -19.43
CA VAL A 25 7.06 1.21 -18.14
C VAL A 25 6.97 2.73 -17.96
N PHE A 26 8.04 3.47 -18.27
CA PHE A 26 8.02 4.94 -18.20
C PHE A 26 6.98 5.50 -19.16
N ALA A 27 7.05 5.18 -20.44
CA ALA A 27 6.13 5.68 -21.47
C ALA A 27 4.67 5.30 -21.17
N GLY A 28 4.42 4.08 -20.69
CA GLY A 28 3.06 3.58 -20.46
C GLY A 28 2.42 3.99 -19.14
N LYS A 29 3.20 4.42 -18.13
CA LYS A 29 2.67 4.59 -16.76
C LYS A 29 3.05 5.89 -16.05
N TYR A 30 4.16 6.54 -16.43
CA TYR A 30 4.72 7.64 -15.65
C TYR A 30 4.88 8.95 -16.41
N ALA A 31 5.17 8.89 -17.71
CA ALA A 31 5.28 10.09 -18.54
C ALA A 31 3.98 10.90 -18.51
N LEU A 32 4.10 12.19 -18.21
CA LEU A 32 2.97 13.11 -18.09
C LEU A 32 2.24 13.24 -19.42
N GLN A 33 0.90 13.16 -19.37
CA GLN A 33 0.01 13.34 -20.51
C GLN A 33 -1.00 14.45 -20.20
N ASP A 34 -1.41 15.18 -21.25
CA ASP A 34 -2.54 16.09 -21.17
C ASP A 34 -3.89 15.35 -21.20
N GLU A 35 -5.00 16.07 -21.11
CA GLU A 35 -6.36 15.52 -21.15
C GLU A 35 -6.70 14.82 -22.49
N LYS A 36 -5.95 15.08 -23.55
CA LYS A 36 -6.13 14.49 -24.88
C LYS A 36 -5.24 13.29 -25.13
N GLY A 37 -4.42 12.91 -24.14
CA GLY A 37 -3.46 11.82 -24.21
C GLY A 37 -2.18 12.15 -24.96
N ASN A 38 -1.88 13.43 -25.22
CA ASN A 38 -0.58 13.83 -25.75
C ASN A 38 0.46 13.82 -24.62
N TYR A 39 1.62 13.28 -24.88
CA TYR A 39 2.71 13.28 -23.92
C TYR A 39 3.37 14.65 -23.82
N LEU A 40 3.61 15.10 -22.61
CA LEU A 40 4.26 16.38 -22.29
C LEU A 40 5.71 16.16 -21.84
N GLU A 41 6.07 14.94 -21.50
CA GLU A 41 7.41 14.50 -21.12
C GLU A 41 7.93 13.51 -22.17
N LEU A 42 9.19 13.68 -22.57
CA LEU A 42 9.86 12.85 -23.58
C LEU A 42 10.69 11.75 -22.93
N THR A 43 11.34 12.08 -21.81
CA THR A 43 12.27 11.20 -21.08
C THR A 43 12.02 11.23 -19.58
N PRO A 44 12.56 10.27 -18.80
CA PRO A 44 12.55 10.34 -17.34
C PRO A 44 13.17 11.61 -16.76
N ASP A 45 14.08 12.27 -17.49
CA ASP A 45 14.68 13.52 -17.03
C ASP A 45 13.66 14.66 -16.94
N ASP A 46 12.71 14.72 -17.88
CA ASP A 46 11.59 15.69 -17.83
C ASP A 46 10.73 15.46 -16.58
N MET A 47 10.46 14.19 -16.25
CA MET A 47 9.76 13.83 -15.00
C MET A 47 10.57 14.26 -13.77
N HIS A 48 11.88 14.01 -13.73
CA HIS A 48 12.73 14.43 -12.61
C HIS A 48 12.72 15.96 -12.43
N ASN A 49 12.70 16.72 -13.52
CA ASN A 49 12.58 18.17 -13.49
C ASN A 49 11.22 18.61 -12.91
N ARG A 50 10.10 18.00 -13.36
CA ARG A 50 8.76 18.28 -12.80
C ARG A 50 8.69 18.00 -11.30
N LEU A 51 9.25 16.86 -10.85
CA LEU A 51 9.32 16.53 -9.43
C LEU A 51 10.12 17.56 -8.66
N ALA A 52 11.32 17.94 -9.17
CA ALA A 52 12.17 18.93 -8.52
C ALA A 52 11.50 20.31 -8.42
N ASP A 53 10.76 20.74 -9.45
CA ASP A 53 10.02 22.01 -9.45
C ASP A 53 8.95 22.03 -8.35
N GLU A 54 8.18 20.96 -8.20
CA GLU A 54 7.10 20.88 -7.22
C GLU A 54 7.62 20.74 -5.78
N PHE A 55 8.66 19.93 -5.56
CA PHE A 55 9.29 19.85 -4.25
C PHE A 55 9.95 21.17 -3.85
N ALA A 56 10.64 21.86 -4.77
CA ALA A 56 11.20 23.18 -4.50
C ALA A 56 10.11 24.22 -4.18
N ARG A 57 8.94 24.11 -4.82
CA ARG A 57 7.78 24.94 -4.49
C ARG A 57 7.27 24.67 -3.06
N ALA A 58 7.20 23.40 -2.64
CA ALA A 58 6.83 23.06 -1.27
C ALA A 58 7.88 23.55 -0.26
N GLU A 59 9.16 23.32 -0.54
CA GLU A 59 10.31 23.76 0.25
C GLU A 59 10.39 25.28 0.43
N SER A 60 9.94 26.07 -0.55
CA SER A 60 9.99 27.53 -0.48
C SER A 60 9.24 28.16 0.70
N LYS A 61 8.44 27.36 1.41
CA LYS A 61 7.74 27.75 2.65
C LYS A 61 8.66 27.81 3.88
N TYR A 62 9.86 27.24 3.80
CA TYR A 62 10.79 27.09 4.93
C TYR A 62 12.00 28.02 4.80
N GLU A 63 12.50 28.53 5.93
CA GLU A 63 13.66 29.45 5.96
C GLU A 63 14.94 28.82 5.40
N ASN A 64 15.14 27.52 5.66
CA ASN A 64 16.31 26.75 5.19
C ASN A 64 15.89 25.77 4.07
N SER A 65 15.26 26.32 3.03
CA SER A 65 14.78 25.51 1.91
C SER A 65 15.92 24.89 1.12
N MET A 66 15.71 23.64 0.68
CA MET A 66 16.56 23.01 -0.32
C MET A 66 16.37 23.71 -1.67
N SER A 67 17.46 23.94 -2.38
CA SER A 67 17.38 24.48 -3.74
C SER A 67 16.81 23.44 -4.72
N ARG A 68 16.21 23.92 -5.81
CA ARG A 68 15.70 23.05 -6.88
C ARG A 68 16.78 22.13 -7.44
N GLU A 69 18.01 22.64 -7.59
CA GLU A 69 19.17 21.91 -8.13
C GLU A 69 19.63 20.80 -7.18
N GLU A 70 19.61 21.04 -5.88
CA GLU A 70 19.88 20.01 -4.86
C GLU A 70 18.83 18.90 -4.95
N ILE A 71 17.53 19.24 -4.97
CA ILE A 71 16.44 18.28 -5.09
C ILE A 71 16.54 17.50 -6.40
N TYR A 72 16.75 18.17 -7.55
CA TYR A 72 16.92 17.49 -8.84
C TYR A 72 18.10 16.50 -8.81
N SER A 73 19.22 16.87 -8.17
CA SER A 73 20.39 16.00 -8.07
C SER A 73 20.14 14.70 -7.32
N LEU A 74 19.14 14.67 -6.42
CA LEU A 74 18.72 13.47 -5.70
C LEU A 74 17.93 12.52 -6.59
N PHE A 75 17.09 13.05 -7.50
CA PHE A 75 16.23 12.26 -8.39
C PHE A 75 16.90 11.83 -9.68
N LYS A 76 17.78 12.69 -10.23
CA LYS A 76 18.40 12.49 -11.54
C LYS A 76 18.92 11.07 -11.72
N ASP A 77 18.59 10.45 -12.86
CA ASP A 77 18.98 9.09 -13.22
C ASP A 77 18.53 8.03 -12.21
N PHE A 78 17.50 8.29 -11.41
CA PHE A 78 17.05 7.44 -10.28
C PHE A 78 18.20 7.12 -9.31
N LYS A 79 19.11 8.07 -9.16
CA LYS A 79 20.41 7.79 -8.54
C LYS A 79 20.31 7.53 -7.05
N TYR A 80 19.68 8.43 -6.30
CA TYR A 80 19.66 8.37 -4.85
C TYR A 80 18.25 8.20 -4.28
N VAL A 81 17.31 9.04 -4.70
CA VAL A 81 15.96 9.10 -4.18
C VAL A 81 14.96 8.83 -5.31
N VAL A 82 14.06 7.90 -5.09
CA VAL A 82 13.03 7.49 -6.05
C VAL A 82 11.66 7.56 -5.38
N PRO A 83 10.85 8.60 -5.61
CA PRO A 83 9.44 8.58 -5.24
C PRO A 83 8.73 7.44 -5.99
N GLN A 84 7.85 6.71 -5.33
CA GLN A 84 7.27 5.50 -5.92
C GLN A 84 5.81 5.70 -6.33
N GLY A 85 5.43 5.01 -7.41
CA GLY A 85 4.05 4.84 -7.83
C GLY A 85 3.26 6.12 -8.00
N SER A 86 2.36 6.40 -7.06
CA SER A 86 1.46 7.56 -7.12
C SER A 86 2.19 8.91 -7.01
N PRO A 87 3.18 9.11 -6.12
CA PRO A 87 4.00 10.31 -6.12
C PRO A 87 4.65 10.61 -7.46
N MET A 88 5.33 9.64 -8.06
CA MET A 88 6.05 9.82 -9.32
C MET A 88 5.12 10.24 -10.46
N MET A 89 3.91 9.70 -10.52
CA MET A 89 2.92 10.01 -11.54
C MET A 89 2.11 11.27 -11.23
N GLY A 90 1.82 11.53 -9.94
CA GLY A 90 0.82 12.52 -9.52
C GLY A 90 1.39 13.89 -9.16
N ILE A 91 2.66 13.99 -8.71
CA ILE A 91 3.29 15.28 -8.38
C ILE A 91 3.38 16.13 -9.63
N GLY A 92 2.93 17.38 -9.56
CA GLY A 92 2.92 18.31 -10.70
C GLY A 92 1.95 17.94 -11.84
N ASN A 93 1.20 16.85 -11.71
CA ASN A 93 0.18 16.48 -12.69
C ASN A 93 -1.13 17.20 -12.38
N ASN A 94 -1.53 18.12 -13.25
CA ASN A 94 -2.76 18.90 -13.14
C ASN A 94 -3.86 18.43 -14.10
N TYR A 95 -3.61 17.38 -14.89
CA TYR A 95 -4.55 16.84 -15.87
C TYR A 95 -5.42 15.72 -15.33
N VAL A 96 -4.95 15.05 -14.25
CA VAL A 96 -5.71 14.00 -13.59
C VAL A 96 -5.76 14.22 -12.07
N ASN A 97 -6.91 13.98 -11.47
CA ASN A 97 -7.11 14.09 -10.03
C ASN A 97 -6.80 12.75 -9.37
N VAL A 98 -5.57 12.60 -8.89
CA VAL A 98 -5.07 11.39 -8.20
C VAL A 98 -4.50 11.74 -6.85
N SER A 99 -4.57 10.81 -5.91
CA SER A 99 -3.88 10.87 -4.63
C SER A 99 -2.40 10.50 -4.82
N LEU A 100 -1.53 11.11 -4.04
CA LEU A 100 -0.11 10.72 -3.95
C LEU A 100 0.08 9.55 -2.97
N SER A 101 -0.98 9.14 -2.25
CA SER A 101 -0.94 8.00 -1.35
C SER A 101 -0.94 6.69 -2.15
N ASN A 102 0.10 5.90 -1.97
CA ASN A 102 0.18 4.57 -2.58
C ASN A 102 -0.76 3.58 -1.89
N CYS A 103 -0.94 3.75 -0.58
CA CYS A 103 -1.56 2.79 0.33
C CYS A 103 -2.52 3.51 1.28
N VAL A 104 -3.70 2.93 1.44
CA VAL A 104 -4.78 3.43 2.31
C VAL A 104 -5.41 2.23 3.02
N VAL A 105 -5.90 2.41 4.23
CA VAL A 105 -6.77 1.45 4.91
C VAL A 105 -8.14 2.07 5.12
N VAL A 106 -9.20 1.35 4.80
CA VAL A 106 -10.58 1.78 5.09
C VAL A 106 -11.07 1.20 6.42
N SER A 107 -12.14 1.78 6.98
CA SER A 107 -12.81 1.18 8.14
C SER A 107 -13.28 -0.24 7.83
N SER A 108 -13.23 -1.12 8.83
CA SER A 108 -13.93 -2.41 8.73
C SER A 108 -15.42 -2.15 8.53
N PRO A 109 -16.10 -2.94 7.70
CA PRO A 109 -17.55 -2.87 7.58
C PRO A 109 -18.23 -3.29 8.90
N ASP A 110 -19.28 -2.57 9.30
CA ASP A 110 -20.17 -3.03 10.35
C ASP A 110 -20.95 -4.26 9.87
N ASP A 111 -21.40 -5.09 10.81
CA ASP A 111 -22.09 -6.34 10.54
C ASP A 111 -23.53 -6.12 10.03
N ASN A 112 -23.66 -5.40 8.92
CA ASN A 112 -24.91 -5.19 8.19
C ASN A 112 -24.65 -4.93 6.69
N ILE A 113 -25.64 -5.26 5.86
CA ILE A 113 -25.51 -5.22 4.40
C ILE A 113 -25.21 -3.81 3.86
N SER A 114 -25.77 -2.77 4.46
CA SER A 114 -25.53 -1.39 4.02
C SER A 114 -24.06 -1.02 4.19
N SER A 115 -23.49 -1.27 5.37
CA SER A 115 -22.08 -1.00 5.65
C SER A 115 -21.14 -1.82 4.77
N ILE A 116 -21.47 -3.10 4.50
CA ILE A 116 -20.71 -3.97 3.58
C ILE A 116 -20.69 -3.37 2.17
N VAL A 117 -21.83 -2.93 1.65
CA VAL A 117 -21.93 -2.33 0.32
C VAL A 117 -21.27 -0.94 0.26
N ASP A 118 -21.44 -0.13 1.31
CA ASP A 118 -20.78 1.18 1.42
C ASP A 118 -19.25 1.06 1.44
N SER A 119 -18.70 0.05 2.12
CA SER A 119 -17.26 -0.24 2.05
C SER A 119 -16.82 -0.57 0.62
N GLY A 120 -17.61 -1.31 -0.15
CA GLY A 120 -17.33 -1.56 -1.58
C GLY A 120 -17.32 -0.28 -2.42
N LYS A 121 -18.23 0.68 -2.13
CA LYS A 121 -18.25 2.00 -2.74
C LYS A 121 -16.99 2.81 -2.39
N ASP A 122 -16.56 2.77 -1.13
CA ASP A 122 -15.34 3.44 -0.68
C ASP A 122 -14.11 2.88 -1.38
N LEU A 123 -14.00 1.54 -1.50
CA LEU A 123 -12.94 0.89 -2.27
C LEU A 123 -12.91 1.39 -3.72
N ALA A 124 -14.07 1.46 -4.40
CA ALA A 124 -14.16 1.95 -5.78
C ALA A 124 -13.67 3.40 -5.92
N ASN A 125 -14.06 4.28 -4.98
CA ASN A 125 -13.65 5.69 -4.95
C ASN A 125 -12.14 5.86 -4.72
N LEU A 126 -11.52 4.99 -3.93
CA LEU A 126 -10.08 5.00 -3.71
C LEU A 126 -9.32 4.43 -4.92
N PHE A 127 -9.78 3.32 -5.49
CA PHE A 127 -9.16 2.73 -6.67
C PHE A 127 -9.14 3.69 -7.87
N LYS A 128 -10.24 4.41 -8.15
CA LYS A 128 -10.27 5.38 -9.26
C LYS A 128 -9.28 6.52 -9.12
N ARG A 129 -8.74 6.76 -7.89
CA ARG A 129 -7.72 7.79 -7.58
C ARG A 129 -6.33 7.20 -7.33
N ARG A 130 -6.08 5.95 -7.77
CA ARG A 130 -4.79 5.23 -7.72
C ARG A 130 -4.33 4.74 -6.35
N CYS A 131 -5.17 4.70 -5.34
CA CYS A 131 -4.82 4.10 -4.06
C CYS A 131 -4.81 2.56 -4.14
N GLY A 132 -3.87 1.92 -3.47
CA GLY A 132 -3.98 0.54 -3.02
C GLY A 132 -4.67 0.52 -1.66
N VAL A 133 -5.54 -0.46 -1.39
CA VAL A 133 -6.41 -0.40 -0.20
C VAL A 133 -6.34 -1.68 0.61
N GLY A 134 -6.40 -1.55 1.94
CA GLY A 134 -6.60 -2.64 2.88
C GLY A 134 -7.95 -2.54 3.58
N ILE A 135 -8.60 -3.70 3.81
CA ILE A 135 -9.86 -3.83 4.52
C ILE A 135 -9.82 -5.07 5.43
N ASP A 136 -10.37 -4.96 6.63
CA ASP A 136 -10.51 -6.08 7.57
C ASP A 136 -11.97 -6.52 7.66
N VAL A 137 -12.23 -7.82 7.57
CA VAL A 137 -13.58 -8.40 7.58
C VAL A 137 -13.91 -9.15 8.86
N SER A 138 -13.06 -9.07 9.87
CA SER A 138 -13.23 -9.80 11.15
C SER A 138 -14.45 -9.38 11.96
N GLN A 139 -15.06 -8.25 11.65
CA GLN A 139 -16.28 -7.75 12.34
C GLN A 139 -17.58 -8.27 11.71
N LEU A 140 -17.53 -9.01 10.62
CA LEU A 140 -18.70 -9.62 9.99
C LEU A 140 -19.03 -10.95 10.65
N ARG A 141 -20.32 -11.21 10.89
CA ARG A 141 -20.78 -12.47 11.51
C ARG A 141 -20.42 -13.70 10.68
N PRO A 142 -20.17 -14.84 11.33
CA PRO A 142 -19.81 -16.07 10.63
C PRO A 142 -20.98 -16.68 9.85
N GLU A 143 -20.64 -17.50 8.86
CA GLU A 143 -21.58 -18.24 8.02
C GLU A 143 -22.59 -19.04 8.83
N GLY A 144 -23.80 -19.11 8.29
CA GLY A 144 -24.91 -19.86 8.90
C GLY A 144 -25.59 -19.14 10.07
N THR A 145 -25.07 -17.99 10.51
CA THR A 145 -25.72 -17.21 11.59
C THR A 145 -27.00 -16.52 11.11
N PRO A 146 -28.01 -16.37 11.96
CA PRO A 146 -29.30 -15.81 11.58
C PRO A 146 -29.21 -14.36 11.11
N VAL A 147 -29.97 -14.03 10.07
CA VAL A 147 -30.20 -12.67 9.58
C VAL A 147 -31.70 -12.38 9.49
N ASN A 148 -32.06 -11.11 9.68
CA ASN A 148 -33.48 -10.69 9.62
C ASN A 148 -33.84 -10.26 8.18
N ASN A 149 -33.75 -11.20 7.24
CA ASN A 149 -34.18 -11.01 5.85
C ASN A 149 -34.64 -12.34 5.22
N SER A 150 -34.99 -12.35 3.94
CA SER A 150 -35.48 -13.52 3.20
C SER A 150 -34.51 -14.69 3.11
N ALA A 151 -33.20 -14.47 3.32
CA ALA A 151 -32.20 -15.53 3.26
C ALA A 151 -32.18 -16.40 4.54
N GLY A 152 -32.67 -15.86 5.66
CA GLY A 152 -32.68 -16.53 6.97
C GLY A 152 -31.30 -16.64 7.64
N THR A 153 -30.23 -16.90 6.88
CA THR A 153 -28.84 -16.98 7.37
C THR A 153 -27.87 -16.24 6.44
N THR A 154 -26.72 -15.82 6.99
CA THR A 154 -25.65 -15.19 6.20
C THR A 154 -24.75 -16.24 5.53
N THR A 155 -24.12 -15.86 4.42
CA THR A 155 -23.05 -16.61 3.74
C THR A 155 -21.68 -16.46 4.41
N GLY A 156 -21.57 -15.62 5.45
CA GLY A 156 -20.38 -15.44 6.27
C GLY A 156 -19.41 -14.37 5.79
N ALA A 157 -18.46 -14.02 6.66
CA ALA A 157 -17.47 -12.99 6.43
C ALA A 157 -16.59 -13.29 5.20
N TRP A 158 -16.19 -14.54 5.02
CA TRP A 158 -15.32 -14.99 3.94
C TRP A 158 -15.92 -14.75 2.54
N SER A 159 -17.26 -14.83 2.39
CA SER A 159 -17.93 -14.69 1.09
C SER A 159 -17.93 -13.24 0.58
N PHE A 160 -17.91 -12.24 1.47
CA PHE A 160 -17.83 -10.84 1.09
C PHE A 160 -16.45 -10.45 0.56
N ALA A 161 -15.41 -11.26 0.80
CA ALA A 161 -14.11 -11.08 0.18
C ALA A 161 -14.18 -11.11 -1.36
N ASP A 162 -15.03 -11.97 -1.94
CA ASP A 162 -15.21 -12.05 -3.40
C ASP A 162 -15.91 -10.81 -3.97
N PHE A 163 -16.87 -10.23 -3.25
CA PHE A 163 -17.49 -8.96 -3.60
C PHE A 163 -16.45 -7.82 -3.66
N TYR A 164 -15.62 -7.66 -2.63
CA TYR A 164 -14.57 -6.63 -2.62
C TYR A 164 -13.50 -6.87 -3.70
N SER A 165 -13.12 -8.12 -3.92
CA SER A 165 -12.24 -8.52 -4.99
C SER A 165 -12.79 -8.17 -6.37
N TYR A 166 -14.10 -8.36 -6.58
CA TYR A 166 -14.77 -8.00 -7.82
C TYR A 166 -14.74 -6.48 -8.05
N VAL A 167 -15.04 -5.67 -7.02
CA VAL A 167 -14.93 -4.20 -7.09
C VAL A 167 -13.52 -3.78 -7.50
N CYS A 168 -12.49 -4.38 -6.91
CA CYS A 168 -11.10 -4.07 -7.25
C CYS A 168 -10.78 -4.36 -8.73
N ARG A 169 -11.29 -5.46 -9.28
CA ARG A 169 -11.06 -5.82 -10.69
C ARG A 169 -11.81 -4.94 -11.68
N MET A 170 -12.97 -4.40 -11.29
CA MET A 170 -13.79 -3.54 -12.14
C MET A 170 -13.19 -2.16 -12.38
N ILE A 171 -12.47 -1.61 -11.39
CA ILE A 171 -12.00 -0.24 -11.44
C ILE A 171 -10.61 -0.18 -12.08
N GLY A 172 -10.55 0.33 -13.30
CA GLY A 172 -9.30 0.55 -14.02
C GLY A 172 -8.51 1.75 -13.47
N GLN A 173 -7.18 1.67 -13.53
CA GLN A 173 -6.25 2.73 -13.10
C GLN A 173 -5.26 3.10 -14.22
N ASN A 174 -5.74 3.31 -15.44
CA ASN A 174 -4.90 3.64 -16.60
C ASN A 174 -3.70 2.67 -16.76
N GLY A 175 -3.98 1.42 -17.15
CA GLY A 175 -2.97 0.37 -17.37
C GLY A 175 -2.42 -0.28 -16.09
N ARG A 176 -2.87 0.15 -14.90
CA ARG A 176 -2.61 -0.51 -13.61
C ARG A 176 -3.90 -1.17 -13.10
N ARG A 177 -3.79 -2.35 -12.52
CA ARG A 177 -4.89 -2.96 -11.75
C ARG A 177 -4.97 -2.33 -10.37
N GLY A 178 -6.17 -2.24 -9.80
CA GLY A 178 -6.35 -1.98 -8.37
C GLY A 178 -5.57 -3.00 -7.53
N ALA A 179 -5.21 -2.63 -6.32
CA ALA A 179 -4.56 -3.52 -5.37
C ALA A 179 -5.35 -3.49 -4.07
N LEU A 180 -5.72 -4.67 -3.56
CA LEU A 180 -6.54 -4.84 -2.37
C LEU A 180 -5.90 -5.88 -1.44
N MET A 181 -5.88 -5.58 -0.13
CA MET A 181 -5.64 -6.54 0.93
C MET A 181 -6.94 -6.76 1.69
N ILE A 182 -7.28 -8.02 1.91
CA ILE A 182 -8.38 -8.40 2.81
C ILE A 182 -7.77 -9.20 3.95
N THR A 183 -8.04 -8.78 5.19
CA THR A 183 -7.55 -9.49 6.38
C THR A 183 -8.68 -10.05 7.22
N MET A 184 -8.37 -11.14 7.92
CA MET A 184 -9.23 -11.75 8.92
C MET A 184 -8.41 -12.14 10.15
N ASP A 185 -8.99 -11.96 11.34
CA ASP A 185 -8.39 -12.41 12.59
C ASP A 185 -8.45 -13.95 12.68
N VAL A 186 -7.37 -14.58 13.14
CA VAL A 186 -7.27 -16.04 13.29
C VAL A 186 -8.34 -16.63 14.23
N ARG A 187 -8.88 -15.81 15.14
CA ARG A 187 -9.95 -16.21 16.06
C ARG A 187 -11.34 -16.27 15.44
N HIS A 188 -11.50 -15.79 14.18
CA HIS A 188 -12.81 -15.73 13.54
C HIS A 188 -13.35 -17.14 13.18
N PRO A 189 -14.65 -17.44 13.43
CA PRO A 189 -15.20 -18.78 13.13
C PRO A 189 -15.15 -19.19 11.64
N ASP A 190 -15.11 -18.25 10.70
CA ASP A 190 -14.97 -18.52 9.27
C ASP A 190 -13.51 -18.68 8.81
N ILE A 191 -12.53 -18.77 9.73
CA ILE A 191 -11.11 -18.72 9.37
C ILE A 191 -10.68 -19.85 8.42
N GLU A 192 -11.17 -21.09 8.61
CA GLU A 192 -10.82 -22.20 7.73
C GLU A 192 -11.29 -21.96 6.28
N LYS A 193 -12.50 -21.39 6.12
CA LYS A 193 -13.02 -21.02 4.80
C LYS A 193 -12.26 -19.88 4.17
N PHE A 194 -11.88 -18.91 4.98
CA PHE A 194 -11.03 -17.80 4.54
C PHE A 194 -9.66 -18.28 4.06
N VAL A 195 -9.04 -19.23 4.76
CA VAL A 195 -7.77 -19.87 4.38
C VAL A 195 -7.87 -20.60 3.04
N THR A 196 -8.98 -21.31 2.83
CA THR A 196 -9.14 -22.20 1.66
C THR A 196 -9.86 -21.56 0.48
N MET A 197 -10.40 -20.34 0.61
CA MET A 197 -11.25 -19.73 -0.44
C MET A 197 -10.55 -19.57 -1.79
N LYS A 198 -9.21 -19.41 -1.82
CA LYS A 198 -8.41 -19.32 -3.04
C LYS A 198 -7.96 -20.68 -3.61
N HIS A 199 -8.35 -21.80 -3.02
CA HIS A 199 -8.20 -23.08 -3.67
C HIS A 199 -9.07 -23.17 -4.95
N ASP A 200 -10.18 -22.43 -5.00
CA ASP A 200 -10.87 -22.11 -6.23
C ASP A 200 -10.20 -20.88 -6.89
N LEU A 201 -9.36 -21.13 -7.88
CA LEU A 201 -8.57 -20.09 -8.57
C LEU A 201 -9.42 -19.05 -9.34
N THR A 202 -10.74 -19.23 -9.37
CA THR A 202 -11.67 -18.27 -9.98
C THR A 202 -12.18 -17.22 -8.99
N LYS A 203 -12.02 -17.47 -7.68
CA LYS A 203 -12.49 -16.61 -6.59
C LYS A 203 -11.40 -15.68 -6.05
N VAL A 204 -11.82 -14.54 -5.57
CA VAL A 204 -10.96 -13.54 -4.90
C VAL A 204 -9.68 -13.21 -5.67
N THR A 205 -9.75 -13.19 -7.01
CA THR A 205 -8.60 -13.00 -7.91
C THR A 205 -8.09 -11.56 -7.98
N GLY A 206 -8.80 -10.60 -7.40
CA GLY A 206 -8.46 -9.18 -7.35
C GLY A 206 -7.94 -8.69 -5.99
N ALA A 207 -7.69 -9.60 -5.05
CA ALA A 207 -7.22 -9.22 -3.71
C ALA A 207 -6.14 -10.16 -3.22
N ASN A 208 -5.18 -9.65 -2.46
CA ASN A 208 -4.34 -10.42 -1.57
C ASN A 208 -5.11 -10.69 -0.27
N VAL A 209 -4.86 -11.82 0.35
CA VAL A 209 -5.50 -12.21 1.61
C VAL A 209 -4.46 -12.54 2.67
N SER A 210 -4.68 -12.08 3.89
CA SER A 210 -3.76 -12.33 5.01
C SER A 210 -4.52 -12.56 6.32
N ILE A 211 -3.92 -13.35 7.20
CA ILE A 211 -4.47 -13.67 8.51
C ILE A 211 -3.71 -12.90 9.58
N LYS A 212 -4.44 -12.26 10.49
CA LYS A 212 -3.87 -11.66 11.69
C LYS A 212 -3.67 -12.76 12.73
N ILE A 213 -2.41 -13.16 12.92
CA ILE A 213 -1.99 -14.23 13.85
C ILE A 213 -1.69 -13.63 15.22
N SER A 214 -2.31 -14.19 16.28
CA SER A 214 -2.03 -13.82 17.64
C SER A 214 -0.92 -14.67 18.26
N ASP A 215 -0.20 -14.13 19.26
CA ASP A 215 0.78 -14.87 20.03
C ASP A 215 0.15 -16.09 20.74
N SER A 216 -1.09 -15.93 21.24
CA SER A 216 -1.85 -17.01 21.88
C SER A 216 -2.16 -18.16 20.93
N PHE A 217 -2.46 -17.87 19.64
CA PHE A 217 -2.63 -18.92 18.65
C PHE A 217 -1.33 -19.69 18.39
N MET A 218 -0.22 -18.97 18.20
CA MET A 218 1.08 -19.60 17.98
C MET A 218 1.52 -20.46 19.17
N GLN A 219 1.23 -20.02 20.39
CA GLN A 219 1.49 -20.81 21.59
C GLN A 219 0.64 -22.08 21.62
N ALA A 220 -0.64 -22.01 21.26
CA ALA A 220 -1.50 -23.17 21.16
C ALA A 220 -1.05 -24.15 20.05
N VAL A 221 -0.53 -23.63 18.94
CA VAL A 221 0.08 -24.45 17.85
C VAL A 221 1.31 -25.19 18.38
N GLU A 222 2.22 -24.49 19.07
CA GLU A 222 3.46 -25.06 19.59
C GLU A 222 3.19 -26.18 20.62
N ASN A 223 2.18 -26.00 21.45
CA ASN A 223 1.78 -26.96 22.47
C ASN A 223 0.79 -28.03 21.97
N ASN A 224 0.32 -27.93 20.72
CA ASN A 224 -0.74 -28.78 20.15
C ASN A 224 -2.03 -28.77 21.00
N GLU A 225 -2.46 -27.59 21.39
CA GLU A 225 -3.63 -27.35 22.25
C GLU A 225 -4.88 -26.97 21.45
N SER A 226 -6.01 -26.97 22.14
CA SER A 226 -7.27 -26.41 21.66
C SER A 226 -7.18 -24.89 21.58
N PHE A 227 -7.81 -24.31 20.52
CA PHE A 227 -7.90 -22.89 20.33
C PHE A 227 -9.36 -22.50 20.05
N THR A 228 -9.84 -21.48 20.74
CA THR A 228 -11.24 -21.04 20.61
C THR A 228 -11.40 -20.00 19.52
N LEU A 229 -12.15 -20.34 18.48
CA LEU A 229 -12.69 -19.40 17.51
C LEU A 229 -13.93 -18.72 18.12
N LYS A 230 -14.09 -17.42 17.94
CA LYS A 230 -15.17 -16.66 18.56
C LYS A 230 -15.64 -15.47 17.74
N PHE A 231 -16.89 -15.09 17.91
CA PHE A 231 -17.48 -13.89 17.32
C PHE A 231 -18.43 -13.18 18.29
N PRO A 232 -18.31 -11.86 18.50
CA PRO A 232 -17.26 -10.98 18.01
C PRO A 232 -15.86 -11.36 18.51
N VAL A 233 -14.84 -11.17 17.67
CA VAL A 233 -13.45 -11.66 17.95
C VAL A 233 -12.81 -10.99 19.17
N ASP A 234 -13.19 -9.75 19.47
CA ASP A 234 -12.67 -8.97 20.60
C ASP A 234 -13.58 -9.00 21.83
N SER A 235 -14.68 -9.80 21.81
CA SER A 235 -15.60 -9.89 22.93
C SER A 235 -15.14 -10.89 23.99
N ASP A 236 -15.29 -10.53 25.26
CA ASP A 236 -15.13 -11.47 26.38
C ASP A 236 -16.38 -12.36 26.57
N ASP A 237 -17.54 -11.93 26.03
CA ASP A 237 -18.80 -12.71 25.99
C ASP A 237 -19.25 -12.88 24.53
N PRO A 238 -18.61 -13.80 23.77
CA PRO A 238 -18.89 -13.99 22.37
C PRO A 238 -20.25 -14.66 22.15
N LYS A 239 -20.97 -14.22 21.11
CA LYS A 239 -22.27 -14.83 20.70
C LYS A 239 -22.09 -16.22 20.08
N TYR A 240 -20.98 -16.45 19.46
CA TYR A 240 -20.61 -17.72 18.81
C TYR A 240 -19.21 -18.08 19.21
N SER A 241 -18.99 -19.32 19.60
CA SER A 241 -17.68 -19.87 19.89
C SER A 241 -17.60 -21.36 19.53
N THR A 242 -16.46 -21.80 19.08
CA THR A 242 -16.16 -23.20 18.83
C THR A 242 -14.67 -23.46 19.05
N ASP A 243 -14.36 -24.62 19.59
CA ASP A 243 -12.98 -25.02 19.82
C ASP A 243 -12.48 -25.88 18.66
N ILE A 244 -11.27 -25.62 18.22
CA ILE A 244 -10.57 -26.37 17.18
C ILE A 244 -9.19 -26.79 17.70
N ASN A 245 -8.52 -27.71 16.99
CA ASN A 245 -7.10 -27.94 17.23
C ASN A 245 -6.26 -26.88 16.51
N ALA A 246 -5.44 -26.13 17.28
CA ALA A 246 -4.62 -25.05 16.74
C ALA A 246 -3.62 -25.54 15.67
N LYS A 247 -3.03 -26.72 15.91
CA LYS A 247 -2.04 -27.31 15.01
C LYS A 247 -2.66 -27.71 13.67
N GLU A 248 -3.88 -28.24 13.67
CA GLU A 248 -4.60 -28.61 12.43
C GLU A 248 -4.91 -27.37 11.59
N LEU A 249 -5.35 -26.26 12.21
CA LEU A 249 -5.56 -25.00 11.51
C LEU A 249 -4.24 -24.46 10.95
N TRP A 250 -3.15 -24.51 11.73
CA TRP A 250 -1.84 -24.07 11.27
C TRP A 250 -1.35 -24.88 10.07
N ASP A 251 -1.49 -26.20 10.10
CA ASP A 251 -1.11 -27.08 9.00
C ASP A 251 -1.93 -26.78 7.73
N LEU A 252 -3.24 -26.49 7.87
CA LEU A 252 -4.09 -26.03 6.77
C LEU A 252 -3.62 -24.70 6.18
N ILE A 253 -3.23 -23.74 7.01
CA ILE A 253 -2.67 -22.44 6.57
C ILE A 253 -1.40 -22.67 5.75
N ILE A 254 -0.47 -23.49 6.26
CA ILE A 254 0.80 -23.79 5.57
C ILE A 254 0.55 -24.54 4.25
N GLU A 255 -0.36 -25.50 4.24
CA GLU A 255 -0.73 -26.21 3.02
C GLU A 255 -1.31 -25.27 1.96
N SER A 256 -2.21 -24.36 2.36
CA SER A 256 -2.82 -23.37 1.47
C SER A 256 -1.78 -22.41 0.93
N ALA A 257 -0.92 -21.86 1.79
CA ALA A 257 0.16 -20.96 1.38
C ALA A 257 1.15 -21.62 0.41
N THR A 258 1.42 -22.91 0.60
CA THR A 258 2.28 -23.69 -0.32
C THR A 258 1.63 -23.88 -1.69
N LYS A 259 0.30 -24.08 -1.74
CA LYS A 259 -0.43 -24.31 -2.99
C LYS A 259 -0.67 -23.05 -3.81
N THR A 260 -0.97 -21.94 -3.15
CA THR A 260 -1.50 -20.73 -3.80
C THR A 260 -0.68 -19.47 -3.52
N ALA A 261 0.40 -19.55 -2.74
CA ALA A 261 1.18 -18.44 -2.17
C ALA A 261 0.36 -17.53 -1.23
N GLU A 262 -0.82 -17.97 -0.78
CA GLU A 262 -1.72 -17.26 0.12
C GLU A 262 -2.46 -18.26 1.04
N PRO A 263 -2.88 -17.84 2.24
CA PRO A 263 -2.84 -16.49 2.80
C PRO A 263 -1.45 -16.06 3.27
N GLY A 264 -1.23 -14.72 3.30
CA GLY A 264 -0.11 -14.12 4.02
C GLY A 264 -0.33 -14.19 5.53
N LEU A 265 0.75 -14.03 6.30
CA LEU A 265 0.72 -14.05 7.76
C LEU A 265 1.13 -12.69 8.32
N LEU A 266 0.28 -12.10 9.16
CA LEU A 266 0.55 -10.88 9.90
C LEU A 266 0.67 -11.24 11.39
N MET A 267 1.87 -11.24 11.93
CA MET A 267 2.13 -11.50 13.37
C MET A 267 1.60 -10.32 14.19
N TRP A 268 0.27 -10.32 14.41
CA TRP A 268 -0.48 -9.12 14.75
C TRP A 268 -0.10 -8.53 16.10
N ASP A 269 0.09 -9.36 17.12
CA ASP A 269 0.49 -8.89 18.45
C ASP A 269 1.91 -8.29 18.41
N ASN A 270 2.82 -8.89 17.63
CA ASN A 270 4.16 -8.35 17.44
C ASN A 270 4.13 -7.02 16.67
N ILE A 271 3.27 -6.92 15.64
CA ILE A 271 3.09 -5.68 14.88
C ILE A 271 2.59 -4.57 15.80
N THR A 272 1.46 -4.77 16.48
CA THR A 272 0.83 -3.73 17.31
C THR A 272 1.68 -3.34 18.51
N LYS A 273 2.38 -4.31 19.13
CA LYS A 273 3.29 -4.05 20.25
C LYS A 273 4.48 -3.16 19.88
N ASN A 274 5.00 -3.28 18.67
CA ASN A 274 6.22 -2.60 18.24
C ASN A 274 5.97 -1.41 17.32
N LEU A 275 4.72 -1.16 16.91
CA LEU A 275 4.38 -0.08 16.00
C LEU A 275 4.28 1.27 16.74
N PRO A 276 5.13 2.28 16.41
CA PRO A 276 5.06 3.59 17.07
C PRO A 276 3.68 4.26 17.01
N ALA A 277 2.94 4.05 15.92
CA ALA A 277 1.59 4.62 15.73
C ALA A 277 0.58 4.13 16.77
N GLU A 278 0.73 2.94 17.34
CA GLU A 278 -0.15 2.44 18.40
C GLU A 278 -0.10 3.29 19.68
N SER A 279 0.97 4.03 19.91
CA SER A 279 1.03 5.01 21.00
C SER A 279 -0.02 6.13 20.85
N TYR A 280 -0.55 6.32 19.65
CA TYR A 280 -1.58 7.31 19.31
C TYR A 280 -2.95 6.68 19.07
N ALA A 281 -3.18 5.42 19.50
CA ALA A 281 -4.44 4.72 19.32
C ALA A 281 -5.64 5.49 19.93
N SER A 282 -5.44 6.12 21.09
CA SER A 282 -6.45 6.96 21.74
C SER A 282 -6.79 8.25 20.99
N ALA A 283 -5.89 8.68 20.08
CA ALA A 283 -6.09 9.84 19.19
C ALA A 283 -6.68 9.44 17.82
N GLY A 284 -7.16 8.19 17.66
CA GLY A 284 -7.79 7.70 16.43
C GLY A 284 -6.85 6.90 15.51
N PHE A 285 -5.60 6.66 15.90
CA PHE A 285 -4.61 5.94 15.08
C PHE A 285 -4.42 4.47 15.51
N LYS A 286 -5.48 3.84 16.03
CA LYS A 286 -5.46 2.40 16.31
C LYS A 286 -5.32 1.61 15.02
N THR A 287 -4.30 0.77 14.94
CA THR A 287 -4.01 -0.05 13.77
C THR A 287 -5.11 -1.07 13.52
N LEU A 288 -5.58 -1.13 12.28
CA LEU A 288 -6.70 -1.97 11.87
C LEU A 288 -6.29 -3.13 10.98
N THR A 289 -5.53 -2.84 9.93
CA THR A 289 -5.01 -3.82 8.97
C THR A 289 -3.79 -3.23 8.25
N THR A 290 -3.36 -3.86 7.17
CA THR A 290 -2.23 -3.39 6.36
C THR A 290 -2.69 -2.95 4.97
N ASN A 291 -1.79 -2.27 4.24
CA ASN A 291 -1.90 -2.03 2.81
C ASN A 291 -1.82 -3.35 1.99
N PRO A 292 -2.02 -3.31 0.65
CA PRO A 292 -2.06 -4.51 -0.19
C PRO A 292 -0.82 -5.41 -0.15
N CYS A 293 0.37 -4.86 0.10
CA CYS A 293 1.62 -5.63 0.15
C CYS A 293 1.98 -6.12 1.57
N GLY A 294 1.27 -5.66 2.60
CA GLY A 294 1.43 -6.09 3.98
C GLY A 294 2.54 -5.39 4.77
N GLU A 295 3.30 -4.48 4.16
CA GLU A 295 4.46 -3.84 4.80
C GLU A 295 4.10 -2.66 5.70
N ILE A 296 2.90 -2.06 5.57
CA ILE A 296 2.51 -0.89 6.34
C ILE A 296 1.21 -1.13 7.10
N PRO A 297 1.27 -1.38 8.40
CA PRO A 297 0.08 -1.39 9.25
C PRO A 297 -0.47 0.03 9.43
N LEU A 298 -1.76 0.21 9.21
CA LEU A 298 -2.43 1.50 9.22
C LEU A 298 -3.73 1.47 10.02
N SER A 299 -4.11 2.62 10.56
CA SER A 299 -5.44 2.87 11.12
C SER A 299 -6.46 3.17 10.02
N ALA A 300 -7.74 3.21 10.37
CA ALA A 300 -8.79 3.54 9.41
C ALA A 300 -8.57 4.94 8.80
N HIS A 301 -8.69 5.04 7.47
CA HIS A 301 -8.49 6.23 6.64
C HIS A 301 -7.06 6.79 6.66
N ASP A 302 -6.12 6.11 7.32
CA ASP A 302 -4.71 6.47 7.26
C ASP A 302 -4.09 6.01 5.94
N SER A 303 -3.00 6.65 5.55
CA SER A 303 -2.39 6.47 4.24
C SER A 303 -0.88 6.65 4.29
N CYS A 304 -0.18 6.08 3.31
CA CYS A 304 1.26 6.21 3.20
C CYS A 304 1.70 6.62 1.80
N ARG A 305 2.72 7.47 1.75
CA ARG A 305 3.39 7.96 0.54
C ARG A 305 4.81 7.44 0.54
N LEU A 306 5.15 6.70 -0.52
CA LEU A 306 6.37 5.93 -0.56
C LEU A 306 7.49 6.68 -1.29
N VAL A 307 8.65 6.73 -0.64
CA VAL A 307 9.93 7.20 -1.20
C VAL A 307 10.99 6.13 -0.91
N SER A 308 11.88 5.88 -1.85
CA SER A 308 12.89 4.84 -1.71
C SER A 308 14.29 5.37 -2.01
N ILE A 309 15.27 4.95 -1.20
CA ILE A 309 16.69 5.28 -1.39
C ILE A 309 17.38 4.11 -2.09
N ASN A 310 18.12 4.39 -3.16
CA ASN A 310 18.85 3.41 -3.95
C ASN A 310 20.24 3.13 -3.34
N LEU A 311 20.35 2.05 -2.58
CA LEU A 311 21.56 1.70 -1.84
C LEU A 311 22.79 1.45 -2.72
N LYS A 312 22.62 0.91 -3.93
CA LYS A 312 23.71 0.60 -4.85
C LYS A 312 24.61 1.81 -5.13
N ASN A 313 24.02 2.99 -5.22
CA ASN A 313 24.72 4.20 -5.66
C ASN A 313 25.56 4.87 -4.54
N PHE A 314 25.60 4.27 -3.35
CA PHE A 314 26.52 4.66 -2.28
C PHE A 314 27.78 3.78 -2.23
N VAL A 315 27.92 2.78 -3.11
CA VAL A 315 29.11 1.96 -3.17
C VAL A 315 30.17 2.63 -4.04
N THR A 316 31.30 2.97 -3.43
CA THR A 316 32.49 3.47 -4.14
C THR A 316 33.37 2.31 -4.59
N ASN A 317 34.02 2.44 -5.74
CA ASN A 317 34.85 1.38 -6.34
C ASN A 317 34.14 0.02 -6.46
N PRO A 318 32.92 -0.05 -7.03
CA PRO A 318 32.15 -1.28 -7.06
C PRO A 318 32.94 -2.43 -7.72
N PHE A 319 32.75 -3.65 -7.20
CA PHE A 319 33.39 -4.89 -7.66
C PHE A 319 34.94 -4.93 -7.52
N LYS A 320 35.54 -3.97 -6.80
CA LYS A 320 36.98 -3.94 -6.53
C LYS A 320 37.24 -4.37 -5.07
N HIS A 321 38.52 -4.81 -4.82
CA HIS A 321 38.94 -5.20 -3.48
C HIS A 321 38.85 -4.06 -2.42
N ASN A 322 38.81 -2.81 -2.87
CA ASN A 322 38.65 -1.62 -2.04
C ASN A 322 37.25 -1.00 -2.17
N ALA A 323 36.24 -1.79 -2.56
CA ALA A 323 34.85 -1.35 -2.53
C ALA A 323 34.42 -0.98 -1.11
N LYS A 324 33.74 0.15 -0.96
CA LYS A 324 33.27 0.65 0.34
C LYS A 324 31.89 1.29 0.17
N PHE A 325 31.05 1.16 1.18
CA PHE A 325 29.82 1.92 1.30
C PHE A 325 30.13 3.31 1.87
N ASP A 326 29.65 4.34 1.22
CA ASP A 326 29.81 5.74 1.62
C ASP A 326 28.71 6.14 2.62
N PHE A 327 28.94 5.89 3.90
CA PHE A 327 28.00 6.18 4.97
C PHE A 327 27.78 7.69 5.17
N GLU A 328 28.77 8.55 4.92
CA GLU A 328 28.62 10.00 5.05
C GLU A 328 27.65 10.54 3.99
N LYS A 329 27.84 10.10 2.74
CA LYS A 329 26.91 10.43 1.64
C LYS A 329 25.52 9.87 1.89
N PHE A 330 25.42 8.64 2.40
CA PHE A 330 24.14 8.00 2.73
C PHE A 330 23.41 8.79 3.80
N ASP A 331 24.04 9.16 4.91
CA ASP A 331 23.45 9.97 5.98
C ASP A 331 22.89 11.31 5.46
N SER A 332 23.69 12.02 4.67
CA SER A 332 23.27 13.27 4.02
C SER A 332 22.03 13.08 3.12
N VAL A 333 21.99 12.01 2.33
CA VAL A 333 20.86 11.73 1.44
C VAL A 333 19.63 11.29 2.23
N VAL A 334 19.79 10.48 3.29
CA VAL A 334 18.66 10.08 4.16
C VAL A 334 18.01 11.31 4.79
N THR A 335 18.81 12.24 5.29
CA THR A 335 18.31 13.51 5.87
C THR A 335 17.49 14.29 4.84
N SER A 336 18.01 14.46 3.63
CA SER A 336 17.31 15.14 2.54
C SER A 336 16.05 14.39 2.10
N ALA A 337 16.11 13.05 1.97
CA ALA A 337 14.99 12.23 1.57
C ALA A 337 13.85 12.25 2.60
N MET A 338 14.18 12.25 3.89
CA MET A 338 13.18 12.39 4.96
C MET A 338 12.47 13.74 4.90
N ARG A 339 13.21 14.82 4.65
CA ARG A 339 12.65 16.16 4.46
C ARG A 339 11.71 16.19 3.25
N LEU A 340 12.11 15.65 2.11
CA LEU A 340 11.24 15.53 0.93
C LEU A 340 10.01 14.66 1.20
N SER A 341 10.11 13.66 2.10
CA SER A 341 8.95 12.88 2.52
C SER A 341 7.93 13.71 3.31
N ASP A 342 8.38 14.69 4.12
CA ASP A 342 7.49 15.65 4.77
C ASP A 342 6.84 16.60 3.77
N ASP A 343 7.59 17.09 2.78
CA ASP A 343 7.03 17.91 1.69
C ASP A 343 5.99 17.14 0.89
N LEU A 344 6.21 15.84 0.70
CA LEU A 344 5.25 14.97 0.02
C LEU A 344 3.92 14.88 0.77
N VAL A 345 3.91 15.00 2.10
CA VAL A 345 2.67 15.12 2.88
C VAL A 345 1.93 16.42 2.54
N GLU A 346 2.64 17.56 2.45
CA GLU A 346 2.04 18.83 2.05
C GLU A 346 1.45 18.78 0.63
N LEU A 347 2.19 18.20 -0.32
CA LEU A 347 1.72 17.99 -1.70
C LEU A 347 0.49 17.09 -1.74
N GLU A 348 0.43 16.05 -0.89
CA GLU A 348 -0.77 15.20 -0.79
C GLU A 348 -1.96 15.98 -0.22
N ILE A 349 -1.79 16.79 0.81
CA ILE A 349 -2.87 17.62 1.36
C ILE A 349 -3.46 18.51 0.26
N GLU A 350 -2.63 19.13 -0.58
CA GLU A 350 -3.09 19.90 -1.75
C GLU A 350 -3.90 19.05 -2.73
N LYS A 351 -3.44 17.81 -3.03
CA LYS A 351 -4.15 16.87 -3.91
C LYS A 351 -5.48 16.43 -3.32
N LEU A 352 -5.54 16.15 -2.01
CA LEU A 352 -6.78 15.77 -1.33
C LEU A 352 -7.83 16.89 -1.41
N HIS A 353 -7.44 18.15 -1.20
CA HIS A 353 -8.33 19.29 -1.41
C HIS A 353 -8.83 19.37 -2.86
N ASN A 354 -7.96 19.16 -3.85
CA ASN A 354 -8.35 19.17 -5.26
C ASN A 354 -9.34 18.01 -5.57
N ILE A 355 -9.10 16.81 -5.03
CA ILE A 355 -10.01 15.68 -5.19
C ILE A 355 -11.38 16.00 -4.60
N MET A 356 -11.43 16.57 -3.37
CA MET A 356 -12.69 16.95 -2.72
C MET A 356 -13.49 17.97 -3.52
N ASN A 357 -12.82 18.86 -4.27
CA ASN A 357 -13.48 19.86 -5.12
C ASN A 357 -14.14 19.26 -6.38
N VAL A 358 -13.68 18.07 -6.81
CA VAL A 358 -14.18 17.38 -8.01
C VAL A 358 -14.94 16.10 -7.72
N CYS A 359 -15.30 15.86 -6.45
CA CYS A 359 -16.12 14.70 -6.07
C CYS A 359 -17.53 14.80 -6.65
N ASP A 360 -18.03 13.71 -7.22
CA ASP A 360 -19.36 13.62 -7.82
C ASP A 360 -20.48 13.57 -6.76
N THR A 361 -20.18 13.06 -5.57
CA THR A 361 -21.17 12.85 -4.51
C THR A 361 -20.67 13.36 -3.15
N LEU A 362 -21.63 13.63 -2.26
CA LEU A 362 -21.31 14.01 -0.88
C LEU A 362 -20.57 12.89 -0.13
N ASP A 363 -20.97 11.63 -0.33
CA ASP A 363 -20.33 10.47 0.32
C ASP A 363 -18.87 10.34 -0.08
N GLU A 364 -18.55 10.51 -1.38
CA GLU A 364 -17.16 10.52 -1.85
C GLU A 364 -16.37 11.66 -1.19
N ARG A 365 -16.95 12.85 -1.09
CA ARG A 365 -16.31 13.99 -0.42
C ARG A 365 -16.06 13.73 1.06
N VAL A 366 -17.00 13.08 1.74
CA VAL A 366 -16.85 12.70 3.17
C VAL A 366 -15.72 11.69 3.33
N LEU A 367 -15.60 10.69 2.44
CA LEU A 367 -14.50 9.74 2.45
C LEU A 367 -13.14 10.45 2.33
N TRP A 368 -13.00 11.34 1.33
CA TRP A 368 -11.75 12.08 1.12
C TRP A 368 -11.47 13.08 2.25
N GLY A 369 -12.49 13.61 2.90
CA GLY A 369 -12.36 14.42 4.12
C GLY A 369 -11.73 13.64 5.28
N LYS A 370 -12.18 12.39 5.50
CA LYS A 370 -11.58 11.52 6.52
C LYS A 370 -10.10 11.20 6.22
N LEU A 371 -9.75 10.98 4.95
CA LEU A 371 -8.35 10.79 4.55
C LEU A 371 -7.52 12.07 4.76
N LEU A 372 -8.09 13.23 4.48
CA LEU A 372 -7.44 14.52 4.73
C LEU A 372 -7.16 14.72 6.22
N ASP A 373 -8.16 14.48 7.07
CA ASP A 373 -8.02 14.61 8.53
C ASP A 373 -6.94 13.66 9.06
N ALA A 374 -6.92 12.39 8.61
CA ALA A 374 -5.89 11.42 8.98
C ALA A 374 -4.51 11.81 8.44
N CYS A 375 -4.43 12.36 7.23
CA CYS A 375 -3.18 12.84 6.63
C CYS A 375 -2.60 14.02 7.41
N ILE A 376 -3.43 14.99 7.79
CA ILE A 376 -3.00 16.16 8.59
C ILE A 376 -2.59 15.73 9.99
N GLY A 377 -3.39 14.89 10.65
CA GLY A 377 -3.15 14.46 12.03
C GLY A 377 -1.97 13.51 12.18
N GLY A 378 -1.83 12.56 11.25
CA GLY A 378 -0.83 11.49 11.33
C GLY A 378 0.49 11.81 10.61
N ARG A 379 0.46 12.62 9.55
CA ARG A 379 1.62 13.00 8.72
C ARG A 379 2.54 11.83 8.37
N ARG A 380 1.95 10.68 8.07
CA ARG A 380 2.70 9.45 7.87
C ARG A 380 3.50 9.47 6.59
N THR A 381 4.77 9.12 6.69
CA THR A 381 5.72 8.97 5.57
C THR A 381 6.16 7.51 5.46
N GLY A 382 6.56 7.10 4.25
CA GLY A 382 7.09 5.77 3.97
C GLY A 382 8.44 5.88 3.26
N LEU A 383 9.49 6.18 4.02
CA LEU A 383 10.86 6.20 3.52
C LEU A 383 11.50 4.82 3.71
N GLY A 384 11.85 4.18 2.61
CA GLY A 384 12.49 2.87 2.59
C GLY A 384 13.74 2.83 1.72
N THR A 385 14.24 1.62 1.46
CA THR A 385 15.43 1.41 0.62
C THR A 385 15.17 0.35 -0.44
N HIS A 386 15.92 0.40 -1.54
CA HIS A 386 15.99 -0.66 -2.55
C HIS A 386 17.42 -0.84 -3.04
N GLY A 387 17.68 -1.89 -3.83
CA GLY A 387 19.02 -2.17 -4.36
C GLY A 387 20.00 -2.72 -3.31
N LEU A 388 19.51 -3.37 -2.23
CA LEU A 388 20.37 -3.98 -1.21
C LEU A 388 21.24 -5.09 -1.80
N ALA A 389 20.66 -6.03 -2.55
CA ALA A 389 21.39 -7.12 -3.19
C ALA A 389 22.44 -6.58 -4.17
N ASP A 390 22.11 -5.56 -4.96
CA ASP A 390 23.04 -4.89 -5.85
C ASP A 390 24.20 -4.22 -5.10
N ALA A 391 23.90 -3.56 -3.98
CA ALA A 391 24.92 -2.94 -3.13
C ALA A 391 25.86 -3.99 -2.54
N LEU A 392 25.35 -5.10 -2.03
CA LEU A 392 26.15 -6.21 -1.51
C LEU A 392 27.01 -6.84 -2.61
N ALA A 393 26.46 -7.08 -3.79
CA ALA A 393 27.22 -7.56 -4.94
C ALA A 393 28.36 -6.59 -5.32
N CYS A 394 28.09 -5.27 -5.35
CA CYS A 394 29.10 -4.25 -5.59
C CYS A 394 30.21 -4.23 -4.52
N LEU A 395 29.89 -4.62 -3.29
CA LEU A 395 30.83 -4.74 -2.17
C LEU A 395 31.57 -6.09 -2.14
N ASN A 396 31.26 -7.02 -3.06
CA ASN A 396 31.72 -8.41 -3.07
C ASN A 396 31.30 -9.19 -1.81
N LEU A 397 30.13 -8.92 -1.28
CA LEU A 397 29.53 -9.61 -0.13
C LEU A 397 28.42 -10.56 -0.60
N ALA A 398 28.33 -11.73 0.02
CA ALA A 398 27.19 -12.61 -0.17
C ALA A 398 25.96 -12.03 0.55
N TYR A 399 24.75 -12.32 0.02
CA TYR A 399 23.50 -11.76 0.60
C TYR A 399 23.21 -12.29 2.01
N ASP A 400 23.67 -13.46 2.32
CA ASP A 400 23.47 -14.21 3.55
C ASP A 400 24.70 -14.23 4.49
N SER A 401 25.68 -13.33 4.26
CA SER A 401 26.92 -13.24 5.04
C SER A 401 26.78 -12.39 6.31
#